data_e067bd2bd5bdd7e35ca7ca3b3218b465
#
_entry.id   e067bd2bd5bdd7e35ca7ca3b3218b465
#
_cell.length_a   1.000
_cell.length_b   1.000
_cell.length_c   1.000
_cell.angle_alpha   90.00
_cell.angle_beta   90.00
_cell.angle_gamma   90.00
#
_symmetry.space_group_name_H-M   'P 1'
#
loop_
_entity.id
_entity.type
_entity.pdbx_description
1 polymer ?
#
loop_
_entity_poly.entity_id
_entity_poly.type
_entity_poly.pdbx_seq_one_letter_code
_entity_poly.pdbx_strand_id
1 'polypeptide(L)'
;MKKALLAVASTFIYAFTTAQSTSDYQRVLNVGTLPSEVYTPSTEKYQSEIANIEADLTKSEQKTQQQYYLESGFSIDEMMRSGLVLYNPEYNSYLDAIADELLKGDPQLRSQVKFYLLRSPVVNAFAGAGGNIFISMGLISMLENEAELAYIMGHEIGHIAREHGLDFYMEAKEIDKKSSNNSLLKKSSSFNASLVIKNLYSQVLETEADEYGIQSLMRTKYAADTNTLNNVFDVLKYAYLPFDNQSFPVDFFESKYYVTSKNLKLDSIKKITGEPEKLAKKESFKSTHPSIGDRRKTVNEYAKNVGLSNRSPYLVSESKFMQLRNVARYELPMFYLHNHLYQDAIYAAYLGLQKDPDNIYLEKIIAKSL
;
A
#
# COMPACT_ATOMS: atom_id res chain seq x y z
N MET A 1 42.13 22.54 -57.34
CA MET A 1 41.58 22.89 -56.00
C MET A 1 40.27 22.18 -55.87
N LYS A 2 40.23 21.01 -55.18
CA LYS A 2 39.01 20.22 -54.99
C LYS A 2 38.51 20.48 -53.56
N LYS A 3 37.32 21.04 -53.44
CA LYS A 3 36.65 21.20 -52.13
C LYS A 3 36.03 19.86 -51.75
N ALA A 4 36.46 19.28 -50.64
CA ALA A 4 35.82 18.13 -50.05
C ALA A 4 34.63 18.62 -49.20
N LEU A 5 33.44 18.14 -49.53
CA LEU A 5 32.23 18.33 -48.70
C LEU A 5 32.20 17.23 -47.68
N LEU A 6 32.31 17.59 -46.39
CA LEU A 6 32.08 16.68 -45.29
C LEU A 6 30.57 16.62 -44.98
N ALA A 7 29.95 15.50 -45.33
CA ALA A 7 28.56 15.23 -44.93
C ALA A 7 28.59 14.59 -43.53
N VAL A 8 28.12 15.32 -42.55
CA VAL A 8 27.85 14.78 -41.20
C VAL A 8 26.51 14.10 -41.23
N ALA A 9 26.52 12.78 -41.29
CA ALA A 9 25.32 11.96 -41.15
C ALA A 9 24.96 11.87 -39.67
N SER A 10 23.98 12.64 -39.24
CA SER A 10 23.38 12.51 -37.91
C SER A 10 22.50 11.26 -37.89
N THR A 11 23.05 10.17 -37.38
CA THR A 11 22.27 8.97 -37.13
C THR A 11 21.41 9.18 -35.88
N PHE A 12 20.17 9.55 -36.07
CA PHE A 12 19.15 9.47 -35.02
C PHE A 12 18.89 7.99 -34.72
N ILE A 13 19.47 7.51 -33.65
CA ILE A 13 19.06 6.21 -33.07
C ILE A 13 17.73 6.47 -32.38
N TYR A 14 16.64 6.17 -33.07
CA TYR A 14 15.34 5.97 -32.44
C TYR A 14 15.46 4.69 -31.61
N ALA A 15 15.69 4.85 -30.30
CA ALA A 15 15.43 3.79 -29.37
C ALA A 15 13.90 3.56 -29.37
N PHE A 16 13.46 2.63 -30.19
CA PHE A 16 12.15 2.01 -30.00
C PHE A 16 12.23 1.32 -28.64
N THR A 17 11.72 1.93 -27.60
CA THR A 17 11.25 1.20 -26.44
C THR A 17 10.11 0.34 -26.98
N THR A 18 10.41 -0.90 -27.32
CA THR A 18 9.39 -1.92 -27.53
C THR A 18 8.66 -2.00 -26.22
N ALA A 19 7.45 -1.42 -26.17
CA ALA A 19 6.49 -1.79 -25.16
C ALA A 19 6.43 -3.31 -25.22
N GLN A 20 6.95 -3.97 -24.20
CA GLN A 20 6.97 -5.42 -24.14
C GLN A 20 5.51 -5.83 -24.19
N SER A 21 5.11 -6.50 -25.27
CA SER A 21 3.76 -7.03 -25.42
C SER A 21 3.46 -7.84 -24.16
N THR A 22 2.49 -7.43 -23.38
CA THR A 22 2.09 -8.11 -22.15
C THR A 22 1.18 -9.31 -22.43
N SER A 23 1.03 -9.68 -23.72
CA SER A 23 0.25 -10.84 -24.15
C SER A 23 0.61 -12.15 -23.43
N ASP A 24 1.85 -12.26 -22.96
CA ASP A 24 2.40 -13.37 -22.18
C ASP A 24 2.74 -12.97 -20.74
N TYR A 25 1.98 -12.07 -20.12
CA TYR A 25 2.25 -11.67 -18.75
C TYR A 25 2.37 -12.90 -17.83
N GLN A 26 3.49 -12.98 -17.15
CA GLN A 26 3.73 -13.99 -16.13
C GLN A 26 3.70 -13.35 -14.75
N ARG A 27 3.04 -14.02 -13.81
CA ARG A 27 2.97 -13.55 -12.43
C ARG A 27 4.35 -13.35 -11.84
N VAL A 28 4.47 -12.28 -11.06
CA VAL A 28 5.70 -12.03 -10.32
C VAL A 28 5.94 -13.13 -9.30
N LEU A 29 7.12 -13.74 -9.37
CA LEU A 29 7.53 -14.80 -8.45
C LEU A 29 8.30 -14.25 -7.26
N ASN A 30 8.23 -14.97 -6.15
CA ASN A 30 9.19 -14.80 -5.06
C ASN A 30 10.54 -15.38 -5.50
N VAL A 31 11.47 -14.49 -5.84
CA VAL A 31 12.85 -14.86 -6.25
C VAL A 31 13.87 -14.46 -5.20
N GLY A 32 13.46 -13.69 -4.18
CA GLY A 32 14.26 -13.34 -3.03
C GLY A 32 14.20 -14.40 -1.92
N THR A 33 15.11 -14.29 -0.97
CA THR A 33 15.13 -15.12 0.23
C THR A 33 14.36 -14.47 1.36
N LEU A 34 13.78 -15.29 2.24
CA LEU A 34 13.25 -14.81 3.51
C LEU A 34 14.36 -14.14 4.31
N PRO A 35 14.11 -12.99 4.94
CA PRO A 35 15.06 -12.38 5.86
C PRO A 35 15.47 -13.38 6.96
N SER A 36 16.74 -13.38 7.34
CA SER A 36 17.26 -14.30 8.35
C SER A 36 16.53 -14.19 9.69
N GLU A 37 16.05 -13.01 10.01
CA GLU A 37 15.30 -12.73 11.24
C GLU A 37 13.99 -13.52 11.34
N VAL A 38 13.42 -13.95 10.22
CA VAL A 38 12.19 -14.76 10.20
C VAL A 38 12.44 -16.18 10.76
N TYR A 39 13.68 -16.64 10.74
CA TYR A 39 14.08 -17.93 11.30
C TYR A 39 14.44 -17.87 12.79
N THR A 40 14.68 -16.66 13.33
CA THR A 40 14.94 -16.45 14.74
C THR A 40 13.63 -16.44 15.51
N PRO A 41 13.47 -17.21 16.59
CA PRO A 41 12.26 -17.18 17.42
C PRO A 41 11.95 -15.77 17.92
N SER A 42 10.67 -15.39 17.94
CA SER A 42 10.23 -14.06 18.40
C SER A 42 10.72 -13.76 19.82
N THR A 43 10.77 -14.80 20.70
CA THR A 43 11.29 -14.69 22.05
C THR A 43 12.78 -14.34 22.15
N GLU A 44 13.55 -14.60 21.11
CA GLU A 44 14.98 -14.25 21.04
C GLU A 44 15.19 -12.92 20.30
N LYS A 45 14.43 -12.74 19.21
CA LYS A 45 14.51 -11.58 18.33
C LYS A 45 14.26 -10.25 19.04
N TYR A 46 13.29 -10.21 19.96
CA TYR A 46 12.85 -9.00 20.66
C TYR A 46 13.43 -8.87 22.07
N GLN A 47 14.46 -9.64 22.41
CA GLN A 47 15.10 -9.54 23.72
C GLN A 47 15.77 -8.19 23.96
N SER A 48 16.29 -7.54 22.91
CA SER A 48 16.87 -6.21 23.03
C SER A 48 15.84 -5.15 23.40
N GLU A 49 14.66 -5.19 22.73
CA GLU A 49 13.56 -4.29 23.04
C GLU A 49 13.00 -4.56 24.45
N ILE A 50 12.86 -5.82 24.81
CA ILE A 50 12.42 -6.22 26.16
C ILE A 50 13.42 -5.78 27.23
N ALA A 51 14.71 -5.88 26.95
CA ALA A 51 15.76 -5.45 27.88
C ALA A 51 15.84 -3.92 28.04
N ASN A 52 15.39 -3.17 27.05
CA ASN A 52 15.35 -1.71 27.05
C ASN A 52 14.07 -1.13 27.65
N ILE A 53 13.14 -1.98 28.12
CA ILE A 53 11.93 -1.51 28.81
C ILE A 53 12.35 -0.73 30.07
N GLU A 54 11.85 0.48 30.21
CA GLU A 54 12.23 1.40 31.29
C GLU A 54 11.96 0.79 32.66
N ALA A 55 12.93 0.93 33.57
CA ALA A 55 12.88 0.32 34.91
C ALA A 55 11.96 1.07 35.88
N ASP A 56 11.62 2.32 35.58
CA ASP A 56 10.73 3.17 36.37
C ASP A 56 9.24 2.92 36.14
N LEU A 57 8.91 2.20 35.05
CA LEU A 57 7.56 1.72 34.78
C LEU A 57 7.09 0.73 35.87
N THR A 58 5.79 0.72 36.09
CA THR A 58 5.20 -0.30 36.98
C THR A 58 5.38 -1.71 36.40
N LYS A 59 5.43 -2.72 37.27
CA LYS A 59 5.51 -4.12 36.83
C LYS A 59 4.41 -4.53 35.84
N SER A 60 3.23 -3.90 35.94
CA SER A 60 2.12 -4.13 35.04
C SER A 60 2.38 -3.56 33.64
N GLU A 61 2.94 -2.36 33.56
CA GLU A 61 3.32 -1.71 32.30
C GLU A 61 4.46 -2.44 31.63
N GLN A 62 5.53 -2.77 32.36
CA GLN A 62 6.65 -3.57 31.84
C GLN A 62 6.16 -4.89 31.23
N LYS A 63 5.26 -5.61 31.92
CA LYS A 63 4.67 -6.83 31.42
C LYS A 63 3.83 -6.60 30.16
N THR A 64 3.10 -5.50 30.09
CA THR A 64 2.28 -5.15 28.94
C THR A 64 3.14 -4.81 27.72
N GLN A 65 4.23 -4.04 27.89
CA GLN A 65 5.19 -3.76 26.82
C GLN A 65 5.89 -5.05 26.33
N GLN A 66 6.30 -5.92 27.25
CA GLN A 66 6.87 -7.23 26.88
C GLN A 66 5.90 -8.06 26.04
N GLN A 67 4.61 -8.07 26.41
CA GLN A 67 3.58 -8.75 25.61
C GLN A 67 3.42 -8.11 24.24
N TYR A 68 3.48 -6.78 24.13
CA TYR A 68 3.43 -6.10 22.84
C TYR A 68 4.54 -6.59 21.90
N TYR A 69 5.79 -6.58 22.34
CA TYR A 69 6.91 -7.00 21.49
C TYR A 69 6.78 -8.46 21.06
N LEU A 70 6.37 -9.36 21.95
CA LEU A 70 6.21 -10.77 21.63
C LEU A 70 5.02 -11.02 20.69
N GLU A 71 3.84 -10.46 20.99
CA GLU A 71 2.62 -10.68 20.16
C GLU A 71 2.74 -10.01 18.79
N SER A 72 3.26 -8.80 18.74
CA SER A 72 3.46 -8.07 17.49
C SER A 72 4.54 -8.75 16.64
N GLY A 73 5.65 -9.15 17.25
CA GLY A 73 6.70 -9.89 16.58
C GLY A 73 6.23 -11.21 16.00
N PHE A 74 5.45 -11.97 16.77
CA PHE A 74 4.85 -13.21 16.26
C PHE A 74 3.94 -12.95 15.05
N SER A 75 3.11 -11.90 15.11
CA SER A 75 2.21 -11.53 14.00
C SER A 75 2.98 -11.14 12.73
N ILE A 76 4.11 -10.44 12.88
CA ILE A 76 4.99 -10.11 11.76
C ILE A 76 5.63 -11.38 11.19
N ASP A 77 6.11 -12.30 12.02
CA ASP A 77 6.69 -13.56 11.57
C ASP A 77 5.68 -14.42 10.81
N GLU A 78 4.42 -14.47 11.24
CA GLU A 78 3.35 -15.14 10.50
C GLU A 78 3.10 -14.46 9.14
N MET A 79 3.05 -13.14 9.10
CA MET A 79 2.91 -12.38 7.85
C MET A 79 4.05 -12.69 6.89
N MET A 80 5.29 -12.63 7.36
CA MET A 80 6.49 -12.90 6.57
C MET A 80 6.49 -14.32 5.96
N ARG A 81 5.93 -15.30 6.66
CA ARG A 81 5.84 -16.72 6.21
C ARG A 81 4.58 -17.02 5.43
N SER A 82 3.58 -16.15 5.42
CA SER A 82 2.25 -16.42 4.86
C SER A 82 2.21 -16.63 3.34
N GLY A 83 3.28 -16.25 2.62
CA GLY A 83 3.29 -16.19 1.16
C GLY A 83 2.64 -14.93 0.58
N LEU A 84 2.09 -14.06 1.43
CA LEU A 84 1.54 -12.75 1.02
C LEU A 84 2.65 -11.72 0.76
N VAL A 85 3.80 -11.85 1.43
CA VAL A 85 4.94 -10.95 1.20
C VAL A 85 5.64 -11.32 -0.10
N LEU A 86 5.85 -10.33 -0.95
CA LEU A 86 6.63 -10.47 -2.18
C LEU A 86 8.11 -10.21 -1.90
N TYR A 87 8.91 -11.26 -1.88
CA TYR A 87 10.36 -11.17 -1.81
C TYR A 87 10.93 -11.05 -3.23
N ASN A 88 11.17 -9.83 -3.66
CA ASN A 88 11.76 -9.54 -4.96
C ASN A 88 12.82 -8.44 -4.81
N PRO A 89 14.13 -8.75 -5.04
CA PRO A 89 15.22 -7.81 -4.82
C PRO A 89 15.09 -6.51 -5.61
N GLU A 90 14.53 -6.56 -6.82
CA GLU A 90 14.35 -5.38 -7.66
C GLU A 90 13.38 -4.38 -7.02
N TYR A 91 12.21 -4.87 -6.57
CA TYR A 91 11.19 -4.01 -5.96
C TYR A 91 11.59 -3.58 -4.56
N ASN A 92 12.19 -4.47 -3.77
CA ASN A 92 12.68 -4.11 -2.43
C ASN A 92 13.75 -3.02 -2.54
N SER A 93 14.74 -3.17 -3.43
CA SER A 93 15.77 -2.14 -3.66
C SER A 93 15.19 -0.81 -4.13
N TYR A 94 14.08 -0.84 -4.88
CA TYR A 94 13.40 0.39 -5.29
C TYR A 94 12.74 1.10 -4.11
N LEU A 95 12.03 0.38 -3.23
CA LEU A 95 11.45 0.94 -2.01
C LEU A 95 12.54 1.44 -1.06
N ASP A 96 13.62 0.69 -0.91
CA ASP A 96 14.78 1.10 -0.11
C ASP A 96 15.40 2.41 -0.61
N ALA A 97 15.53 2.60 -1.93
CA ALA A 97 16.04 3.84 -2.49
C ALA A 97 15.13 5.05 -2.21
N ILE A 98 13.81 4.88 -2.19
CA ILE A 98 12.87 5.93 -1.75
C ILE A 98 13.07 6.23 -0.27
N ALA A 99 13.22 5.20 0.57
CA ALA A 99 13.48 5.36 2.00
C ALA A 99 14.81 6.07 2.27
N ASP A 100 15.85 5.79 1.49
CA ASP A 100 17.15 6.47 1.57
C ASP A 100 17.01 7.98 1.31
N GLU A 101 16.18 8.39 0.36
CA GLU A 101 15.90 9.81 0.12
C GLU A 101 15.12 10.43 1.30
N LEU A 102 14.10 9.76 1.82
CA LEU A 102 13.28 10.26 2.93
C LEU A 102 14.07 10.41 4.22
N LEU A 103 14.99 9.48 4.50
CA LEU A 103 15.77 9.38 5.75
C LEU A 103 17.23 9.77 5.60
N LYS A 104 17.58 10.51 4.57
CA LYS A 104 18.97 10.96 4.30
C LYS A 104 19.63 11.68 5.47
N GLY A 105 18.84 12.36 6.30
CA GLY A 105 19.28 13.05 7.52
C GLY A 105 19.23 12.21 8.79
N ASP A 106 18.77 10.96 8.74
CA ASP A 106 18.60 10.08 9.90
C ASP A 106 19.01 8.64 9.58
N PRO A 107 20.32 8.38 9.50
CA PRO A 107 20.83 7.03 9.19
C PRO A 107 20.52 6.00 10.28
N GLN A 108 20.31 6.44 11.53
CA GLN A 108 19.95 5.55 12.61
C GLN A 108 18.54 4.97 12.38
N LEU A 109 17.54 5.81 12.16
CA LEU A 109 16.18 5.36 11.85
C LEU A 109 16.14 4.59 10.52
N ARG A 110 16.92 5.03 9.50
CA ARG A 110 17.02 4.30 8.23
C ARG A 110 17.45 2.85 8.39
N SER A 111 18.38 2.59 9.29
CA SER A 111 18.85 1.23 9.57
C SER A 111 17.80 0.35 10.25
N GLN A 112 16.79 0.94 10.86
CA GLN A 112 15.72 0.22 11.57
C GLN A 112 14.54 -0.13 10.69
N VAL A 113 14.24 0.67 9.63
CA VAL A 113 13.05 0.45 8.80
C VAL A 113 13.33 -0.46 7.62
N LYS A 114 12.38 -1.33 7.31
CA LYS A 114 12.41 -2.30 6.21
C LYS A 114 11.06 -2.28 5.48
N PHE A 115 11.10 -2.30 4.15
CA PHE A 115 9.91 -2.20 3.32
C PHE A 115 9.63 -3.49 2.57
N TYR A 116 8.35 -3.88 2.57
CA TYR A 116 7.87 -5.09 1.91
C TYR A 116 6.61 -4.82 1.11
N LEU A 117 6.49 -5.46 -0.06
CA LEU A 117 5.25 -5.47 -0.83
C LEU A 117 4.36 -6.63 -0.39
N LEU A 118 3.06 -6.37 -0.29
CA LEU A 118 2.06 -7.39 -0.04
C LEU A 118 1.25 -7.72 -1.30
N ARG A 119 1.08 -9.00 -1.56
CA ARG A 119 0.17 -9.55 -2.57
C ARG A 119 -1.28 -9.50 -2.08
N SER A 120 -1.79 -8.29 -1.97
CA SER A 120 -3.13 -8.01 -1.47
C SER A 120 -3.83 -6.99 -2.36
N PRO A 121 -5.12 -7.18 -2.69
CA PRO A 121 -5.89 -6.19 -3.41
C PRO A 121 -6.37 -5.04 -2.51
N VAL A 122 -6.27 -5.18 -1.20
CA VAL A 122 -6.68 -4.14 -0.25
C VAL A 122 -5.77 -2.93 -0.40
N VAL A 123 -6.35 -1.74 -0.54
CA VAL A 123 -5.62 -0.47 -0.59
C VAL A 123 -5.17 -0.13 0.82
N ASN A 124 -3.93 -0.45 1.15
CA ASN A 124 -3.39 -0.27 2.50
C ASN A 124 -1.86 -0.24 2.54
N ALA A 125 -1.31 0.50 3.53
CA ALA A 125 0.03 0.34 4.04
C ALA A 125 -0.04 0.28 5.57
N PHE A 126 0.94 -0.31 6.24
CA PHE A 126 1.02 -0.30 7.69
C PHE A 126 2.42 -0.59 8.20
N ALA A 127 2.73 0.03 9.33
CA ALA A 127 3.94 -0.21 10.10
C ALA A 127 3.71 -1.33 11.13
N GLY A 128 4.69 -2.19 11.31
CA GLY A 128 4.67 -3.30 12.26
C GLY A 128 5.92 -3.30 13.16
N ALA A 129 5.92 -4.17 14.15
CA ALA A 129 7.03 -4.30 15.07
C ALA A 129 8.35 -4.59 14.33
N GLY A 130 9.47 -4.16 14.94
CA GLY A 130 10.82 -4.33 14.38
C GLY A 130 11.09 -3.49 13.13
N GLY A 131 10.35 -2.37 12.95
CA GLY A 131 10.54 -1.44 11.83
C GLY A 131 10.07 -1.98 10.47
N ASN A 132 9.26 -3.02 10.44
CA ASN A 132 8.75 -3.60 9.20
C ASN A 132 7.55 -2.81 8.69
N ILE A 133 7.63 -2.31 7.46
CA ILE A 133 6.56 -1.55 6.80
C ILE A 133 6.08 -2.34 5.59
N PHE A 134 4.78 -2.53 5.51
CA PHE A 134 4.14 -3.31 4.45
C PHE A 134 3.28 -2.41 3.57
N ILE A 135 3.46 -2.52 2.25
CA ILE A 135 2.72 -1.75 1.25
C ILE A 135 2.01 -2.73 0.32
N SER A 136 0.70 -2.64 0.24
CA SER A 136 -0.07 -3.55 -0.61
C SER A 136 0.04 -3.21 -2.10
N MET A 137 -0.04 -4.21 -2.96
CA MET A 137 -0.15 -3.99 -4.40
C MET A 137 -1.45 -3.28 -4.77
N GLY A 138 -2.53 -3.47 -3.98
CA GLY A 138 -3.75 -2.70 -4.10
C GLY A 138 -3.49 -1.19 -4.02
N LEU A 139 -2.74 -0.75 -3.02
CA LEU A 139 -2.37 0.66 -2.87
C LEU A 139 -1.49 1.14 -4.04
N ILE A 140 -0.43 0.42 -4.38
CA ILE A 140 0.46 0.76 -5.49
C ILE A 140 -0.31 0.95 -6.82
N SER A 141 -1.32 0.11 -7.08
CA SER A 141 -2.12 0.17 -8.30
C SER A 141 -2.89 1.48 -8.48
N MET A 142 -3.20 2.15 -7.36
CA MET A 142 -4.01 3.38 -7.29
C MET A 142 -3.18 4.66 -7.38
N LEU A 143 -1.91 4.61 -6.99
CA LEU A 143 -1.04 5.78 -6.96
C LEU A 143 -0.67 6.25 -8.38
N GLU A 144 -0.51 7.57 -8.54
CA GLU A 144 -0.17 8.17 -9.83
C GLU A 144 1.33 8.37 -10.03
N ASN A 145 2.07 8.62 -8.93
CA ASN A 145 3.50 8.92 -9.00
C ASN A 145 4.26 8.46 -7.75
N GLU A 146 5.59 8.51 -7.82
CA GLU A 146 6.50 8.10 -6.76
C GLU A 146 6.43 9.03 -5.52
N ALA A 147 6.12 10.31 -5.70
CA ALA A 147 6.01 11.25 -4.57
C ALA A 147 4.81 10.89 -3.67
N GLU A 148 3.72 10.39 -4.23
CA GLU A 148 2.59 9.87 -3.46
C GLU A 148 2.99 8.64 -2.64
N LEU A 149 3.74 7.71 -3.25
CA LEU A 149 4.30 6.56 -2.55
C LEU A 149 5.28 7.00 -1.46
N ALA A 150 6.15 7.96 -1.74
CA ALA A 150 7.11 8.50 -0.79
C ALA A 150 6.42 9.16 0.42
N TYR A 151 5.30 9.88 0.20
CA TYR A 151 4.51 10.45 1.30
C TYR A 151 3.93 9.34 2.21
N ILE A 152 3.34 8.30 1.63
CA ILE A 152 2.81 7.16 2.38
C ILE A 152 3.93 6.46 3.16
N MET A 153 5.07 6.22 2.51
CA MET A 153 6.24 5.63 3.18
C MET A 153 6.71 6.50 4.35
N GLY A 154 6.75 7.82 4.17
CA GLY A 154 7.08 8.77 5.24
C GLY A 154 6.09 8.76 6.40
N HIS A 155 4.80 8.59 6.12
CA HIS A 155 3.75 8.44 7.11
C HIS A 155 3.97 7.16 7.95
N GLU A 156 4.22 6.03 7.29
CA GLU A 156 4.48 4.75 7.99
C GLU A 156 5.79 4.79 8.80
N ILE A 157 6.82 5.46 8.28
CA ILE A 157 8.04 5.75 9.05
C ILE A 157 7.71 6.57 10.30
N GLY A 158 6.79 7.51 10.21
CA GLY A 158 6.31 8.31 11.35
C GLY A 158 5.75 7.45 12.48
N HIS A 159 4.97 6.43 12.15
CA HIS A 159 4.47 5.47 13.14
C HIS A 159 5.58 4.70 13.84
N ILE A 160 6.65 4.32 13.12
CA ILE A 160 7.82 3.66 13.72
C ILE A 160 8.62 4.65 14.58
N ALA A 161 8.93 5.83 14.06
CA ALA A 161 9.77 6.82 14.72
C ALA A 161 9.17 7.35 16.05
N ARG A 162 7.86 7.23 16.21
CA ARG A 162 7.10 7.69 17.38
C ARG A 162 6.51 6.54 18.22
N GLU A 163 6.86 5.30 17.89
CA GLU A 163 6.41 4.09 18.61
C GLU A 163 4.87 3.97 18.75
N HIS A 164 4.12 4.51 17.80
CA HIS A 164 2.65 4.57 17.85
C HIS A 164 1.98 3.21 18.04
N GLY A 165 2.60 2.14 17.55
CA GLY A 165 2.09 0.78 17.75
C GLY A 165 2.11 0.35 19.22
N LEU A 166 3.15 0.74 19.98
CA LEU A 166 3.27 0.49 21.40
C LEU A 166 2.25 1.31 22.18
N ASP A 167 2.17 2.62 21.92
CA ASP A 167 1.24 3.53 22.58
C ASP A 167 -0.21 3.07 22.45
N PHE A 168 -0.60 2.71 21.22
CA PHE A 168 -1.93 2.18 20.96
C PHE A 168 -2.21 0.87 21.71
N TYR A 169 -1.23 -0.04 21.76
CA TYR A 169 -1.39 -1.29 22.47
C TYR A 169 -1.54 -1.08 23.99
N MET A 170 -0.76 -0.18 24.55
CA MET A 170 -0.83 0.19 25.97
C MET A 170 -2.19 0.78 26.31
N GLU A 171 -2.70 1.72 25.51
CA GLU A 171 -4.02 2.34 25.68
C GLU A 171 -5.16 1.31 25.57
N ALA A 172 -5.10 0.44 24.57
CA ALA A 172 -6.10 -0.61 24.39
C ALA A 172 -6.16 -1.58 25.58
N LYS A 173 -5.01 -1.94 26.16
CA LYS A 173 -4.95 -2.80 27.35
C LYS A 173 -5.49 -2.10 28.59
N GLU A 174 -5.31 -0.79 28.73
CA GLU A 174 -5.90 -0.02 29.83
C GLU A 174 -7.42 0.05 29.74
N ILE A 175 -7.95 0.28 28.53
CA ILE A 175 -9.40 0.30 28.27
C ILE A 175 -10.01 -1.07 28.60
N ASP A 176 -9.37 -2.17 28.21
CA ASP A 176 -9.82 -3.53 28.53
C ASP A 176 -9.84 -3.80 30.04
N LYS A 177 -8.84 -3.32 30.78
CA LYS A 177 -8.83 -3.43 32.26
C LYS A 177 -9.98 -2.66 32.90
N LYS A 178 -10.34 -1.49 32.33
CA LYS A 178 -11.43 -0.63 32.83
C LYS A 178 -12.82 -1.12 32.41
N SER A 179 -12.92 -1.84 31.29
CA SER A 179 -14.18 -2.35 30.71
C SER A 179 -14.31 -3.87 30.84
N SER A 180 -14.37 -4.40 32.07
CA SER A 180 -14.45 -5.86 32.31
C SER A 180 -15.68 -6.59 31.73
N ASN A 181 -16.55 -5.90 30.98
CA ASN A 181 -17.85 -6.39 30.52
C ASN A 181 -18.07 -6.37 28.99
N ASN A 182 -17.11 -6.05 28.12
CA ASN A 182 -17.37 -6.00 26.67
C ASN A 182 -16.70 -7.15 25.90
N SER A 183 -17.54 -8.14 25.57
CA SER A 183 -17.15 -9.41 24.95
C SER A 183 -16.82 -9.37 23.44
N LEU A 184 -16.81 -8.19 22.79
CA LEU A 184 -16.60 -8.08 21.34
C LEU A 184 -15.14 -8.32 20.90
N LEU A 185 -14.18 -8.02 21.76
CA LEU A 185 -12.76 -8.23 21.49
C LEU A 185 -12.29 -9.69 21.69
N LYS A 186 -13.05 -10.49 22.44
CA LYS A 186 -12.69 -11.90 22.72
C LYS A 186 -12.99 -12.90 21.60
N LYS A 187 -13.68 -12.51 20.52
CA LYS A 187 -14.19 -13.44 19.50
C LYS A 187 -13.49 -13.43 18.14
N SER A 188 -12.52 -12.56 17.88
CA SER A 188 -11.84 -12.57 16.59
C SER A 188 -10.52 -13.33 16.65
N SER A 189 -10.59 -14.64 16.44
CA SER A 189 -9.42 -15.51 16.33
C SER A 189 -8.80 -15.54 14.92
N SER A 190 -9.18 -14.63 14.02
CA SER A 190 -8.56 -14.55 12.71
C SER A 190 -7.43 -13.51 12.74
N PHE A 191 -6.27 -13.89 12.21
CA PHE A 191 -5.10 -13.03 12.01
C PHE A 191 -5.44 -11.65 11.44
N ASN A 192 -6.30 -11.59 10.42
CA ASN A 192 -6.74 -10.35 9.80
C ASN A 192 -7.54 -9.44 10.76
N ALA A 193 -8.39 -10.00 11.60
CA ALA A 193 -9.18 -9.22 12.56
C ALA A 193 -8.31 -8.68 13.70
N SER A 194 -7.35 -9.47 14.18
CA SER A 194 -6.39 -9.01 15.20
C SER A 194 -5.48 -7.89 14.70
N LEU A 195 -5.02 -7.97 13.44
CA LEU A 195 -4.19 -6.91 12.84
C LEU A 195 -5.01 -5.62 12.63
N VAL A 196 -6.24 -5.73 12.14
CA VAL A 196 -7.13 -4.58 11.93
C VAL A 196 -7.47 -3.90 13.25
N ILE A 197 -7.76 -4.68 14.30
CA ILE A 197 -8.11 -4.11 15.62
C ILE A 197 -6.86 -3.53 16.31
N LYS A 198 -5.70 -4.17 16.17
CA LYS A 198 -4.43 -3.71 16.73
C LYS A 198 -3.84 -2.50 16.01
N ASN A 199 -4.32 -2.18 14.80
CA ASN A 199 -3.83 -1.05 13.99
C ASN A 199 -4.82 0.12 13.91
N LEU A 200 -5.81 0.20 14.80
CA LEU A 200 -6.67 1.39 14.94
C LEU A 200 -5.90 2.45 15.71
N TYR A 201 -5.17 3.28 15.01
CA TYR A 201 -4.49 4.42 15.60
C TYR A 201 -5.49 5.50 16.03
N SER A 202 -5.19 6.17 17.16
CA SER A 202 -5.99 7.33 17.56
C SER A 202 -5.82 8.47 16.54
N GLN A 203 -6.77 9.38 16.49
CA GLN A 203 -6.72 10.54 15.61
C GLN A 203 -5.47 11.40 15.81
N VAL A 204 -4.94 11.42 17.03
CA VAL A 204 -3.72 12.15 17.38
C VAL A 204 -2.51 11.48 16.74
N LEU A 205 -2.37 10.16 16.87
CA LEU A 205 -1.26 9.40 16.29
C LEU A 205 -1.24 9.50 14.76
N GLU A 206 -2.43 9.50 14.13
CA GLU A 206 -2.54 9.72 12.68
C GLU A 206 -2.08 11.12 12.26
N THR A 207 -2.43 12.15 13.04
CA THR A 207 -1.99 13.52 12.76
C THR A 207 -0.48 13.63 12.89
N GLU A 208 0.12 13.04 13.91
CA GLU A 208 1.57 13.02 14.10
C GLU A 208 2.31 12.26 12.99
N ALA A 209 1.75 11.15 12.50
CA ALA A 209 2.30 10.41 11.38
C ALA A 209 2.19 11.20 10.07
N ASP A 210 1.08 11.91 9.82
CA ASP A 210 0.91 12.79 8.67
C ASP A 210 1.91 13.96 8.70
N GLU A 211 2.11 14.57 9.87
CA GLU A 211 3.12 15.62 10.04
C GLU A 211 4.52 15.10 9.75
N TYR A 212 4.85 13.91 10.25
CA TYR A 212 6.14 13.28 9.98
C TYR A 212 6.31 12.99 8.48
N GLY A 213 5.28 12.45 7.84
CA GLY A 213 5.26 12.14 6.41
C GLY A 213 5.50 13.37 5.55
N ILE A 214 4.74 14.46 5.77
CA ILE A 214 4.91 15.70 5.02
C ILE A 214 6.27 16.35 5.30
N GLN A 215 6.74 16.38 6.53
CA GLN A 215 8.06 16.92 6.88
C GLN A 215 9.19 16.11 6.24
N SER A 216 9.06 14.77 6.18
CA SER A 216 10.03 13.91 5.50
C SER A 216 10.06 14.20 4.01
N LEU A 217 8.90 14.33 3.37
CA LEU A 217 8.80 14.69 1.97
C LEU A 217 9.38 16.08 1.69
N MET A 218 9.14 17.06 2.58
CA MET A 218 9.67 18.45 2.45
C MET A 218 11.20 18.50 2.52
N ARG A 219 11.85 17.64 3.27
CA ARG A 219 13.32 17.53 3.34
C ARG A 219 13.95 17.01 2.04
N THR A 220 13.16 16.38 1.19
CA THR A 220 13.58 15.90 -0.14
C THR A 220 13.25 16.91 -1.23
N LYS A 221 13.48 16.51 -2.50
CA LYS A 221 13.02 17.21 -3.69
C LYS A 221 11.76 16.60 -4.31
N TYR A 222 11.07 15.70 -3.62
CA TYR A 222 9.77 15.19 -4.07
C TYR A 222 8.72 16.30 -4.17
N ALA A 223 7.80 16.17 -5.13
CA ALA A 223 6.60 16.98 -5.17
C ALA A 223 5.81 16.81 -3.86
N ALA A 224 5.51 17.93 -3.22
CA ALA A 224 4.77 17.98 -1.97
C ALA A 224 3.66 19.06 -2.06
N ASP A 225 3.16 19.27 -3.29
CA ASP A 225 2.08 20.19 -3.55
C ASP A 225 0.73 19.59 -3.14
N THR A 226 -0.25 20.50 -3.05
CA THR A 226 -1.60 20.15 -2.62
C THR A 226 -2.25 19.07 -3.51
N ASN A 227 -1.95 19.02 -4.80
CA ASN A 227 -2.54 18.01 -5.70
C ASN A 227 -1.99 16.64 -5.38
N THR A 228 -0.66 16.48 -5.31
CA THR A 228 0.00 15.21 -4.94
C THR A 228 -0.55 14.67 -3.63
N LEU A 229 -0.65 15.51 -2.60
CA LEU A 229 -1.12 15.08 -1.28
C LEU A 229 -2.63 14.78 -1.26
N ASN A 230 -3.44 15.56 -1.97
CA ASN A 230 -4.87 15.29 -2.07
C ASN A 230 -5.17 13.99 -2.80
N ASN A 231 -4.39 13.64 -3.83
CA ASN A 231 -4.54 12.36 -4.52
C ASN A 231 -4.36 11.18 -3.57
N VAL A 232 -3.38 11.23 -2.66
CA VAL A 232 -3.20 10.17 -1.64
C VAL A 232 -4.46 10.04 -0.78
N PHE A 233 -5.01 11.16 -0.29
CA PHE A 233 -6.24 11.11 0.50
C PHE A 233 -7.46 10.66 -0.31
N ASP A 234 -7.51 10.95 -1.60
CA ASP A 234 -8.57 10.44 -2.48
C ASP A 234 -8.41 8.92 -2.70
N VAL A 235 -7.20 8.41 -2.89
CA VAL A 235 -6.92 6.97 -2.94
C VAL A 235 -7.39 6.28 -1.66
N LEU A 236 -7.08 6.82 -0.49
CA LEU A 236 -7.53 6.25 0.79
C LEU A 236 -9.05 6.35 0.98
N LYS A 237 -9.65 7.47 0.59
CA LYS A 237 -11.10 7.71 0.70
C LYS A 237 -11.91 6.80 -0.22
N TYR A 238 -11.40 6.57 -1.41
CA TYR A 238 -12.05 5.79 -2.46
C TYR A 238 -11.41 4.41 -2.67
N ALA A 239 -10.75 3.89 -1.63
CA ALA A 239 -10.04 2.60 -1.63
C ALA A 239 -10.90 1.39 -2.08
N TYR A 240 -12.22 1.52 -2.05
CA TYR A 240 -13.17 0.52 -2.50
C TYR A 240 -13.51 0.60 -3.99
N LEU A 241 -13.07 1.66 -4.68
CA LEU A 241 -13.26 1.81 -6.11
C LEU A 241 -12.13 1.13 -6.89
N PRO A 242 -12.37 0.73 -8.13
CA PRO A 242 -11.33 0.20 -8.98
C PRO A 242 -10.31 1.29 -9.36
N PHE A 243 -9.13 0.88 -9.77
CA PHE A 243 -8.03 1.79 -10.15
C PHE A 243 -8.29 2.59 -11.44
N ASP A 244 -9.35 2.28 -12.17
CA ASP A 244 -9.80 3.01 -13.35
C ASP A 244 -11.34 2.94 -13.41
N ASN A 245 -11.99 3.95 -13.97
CA ASN A 245 -13.44 4.06 -14.03
C ASN A 245 -13.91 3.93 -15.50
N GLN A 246 -13.98 2.70 -15.98
CA GLN A 246 -14.48 2.37 -17.31
C GLN A 246 -15.85 1.69 -17.20
N SER A 247 -16.76 2.04 -18.10
CA SER A 247 -18.04 1.33 -18.18
C SER A 247 -17.82 -0.11 -18.63
N PHE A 248 -18.35 -1.07 -17.87
CA PHE A 248 -18.33 -2.47 -18.30
C PHE A 248 -19.44 -2.67 -19.35
N PRO A 249 -19.12 -3.06 -20.61
CA PRO A 249 -20.12 -3.25 -21.63
C PRO A 249 -20.96 -4.50 -21.35
N VAL A 250 -22.28 -4.37 -21.45
CA VAL A 250 -23.22 -5.48 -21.17
C VAL A 250 -23.04 -6.64 -22.15
N ASP A 251 -22.58 -6.33 -23.34
CA ASP A 251 -22.35 -7.28 -24.45
C ASP A 251 -20.94 -7.89 -24.44
N PHE A 252 -20.12 -7.61 -23.44
CA PHE A 252 -18.73 -8.12 -23.35
C PHE A 252 -18.66 -9.65 -23.45
N PHE A 253 -19.66 -10.36 -22.94
CA PHE A 253 -19.72 -11.82 -22.98
C PHE A 253 -20.55 -12.36 -24.13
N GLU A 254 -21.10 -11.51 -25.02
CA GLU A 254 -21.92 -11.96 -26.12
C GLU A 254 -21.09 -12.65 -27.21
N SER A 255 -21.69 -13.66 -27.78
CA SER A 255 -21.12 -14.40 -28.91
C SER A 255 -22.26 -14.88 -29.83
N LYS A 256 -21.93 -15.48 -30.95
CA LYS A 256 -22.96 -16.12 -31.82
C LYS A 256 -23.75 -17.24 -31.10
N TYR A 257 -23.25 -17.75 -29.99
CA TYR A 257 -23.86 -18.83 -29.22
C TYR A 257 -24.49 -18.34 -27.89
N TYR A 258 -24.15 -17.16 -27.46
CA TYR A 258 -24.64 -16.58 -26.20
C TYR A 258 -24.96 -15.10 -26.40
N VAL A 259 -26.20 -14.74 -26.17
CA VAL A 259 -26.66 -13.36 -26.21
C VAL A 259 -27.19 -13.00 -24.85
N THR A 260 -26.69 -11.91 -24.27
CA THR A 260 -27.16 -11.40 -22.99
C THR A 260 -28.66 -11.20 -23.07
N SER A 261 -29.41 -11.88 -22.22
CA SER A 261 -30.86 -11.84 -22.25
C SER A 261 -31.35 -10.40 -22.17
N LYS A 262 -32.26 -9.98 -23.09
CA LYS A 262 -32.96 -8.69 -23.04
C LYS A 262 -33.74 -8.46 -21.74
N ASN A 263 -33.83 -9.47 -20.87
CA ASN A 263 -34.48 -9.46 -19.58
C ASN A 263 -33.59 -9.00 -18.41
N LEU A 264 -32.29 -8.76 -18.64
CA LEU A 264 -31.47 -8.03 -17.67
C LEU A 264 -31.95 -6.58 -17.63
N LYS A 265 -32.90 -6.29 -16.72
CA LYS A 265 -33.36 -4.93 -16.44
C LYS A 265 -32.22 -4.19 -15.72
N LEU A 266 -31.31 -3.63 -16.48
CA LEU A 266 -30.23 -2.76 -15.98
C LEU A 266 -30.77 -1.51 -15.26
N ASP A 267 -32.02 -1.13 -15.51
CA ASP A 267 -32.74 -0.04 -14.83
C ASP A 267 -32.92 -0.26 -13.32
N SER A 268 -32.73 -1.48 -12.85
CA SER A 268 -32.83 -1.79 -11.40
C SER A 268 -31.50 -1.71 -10.65
N ILE A 269 -30.36 -1.53 -11.32
CA ILE A 269 -29.11 -1.18 -10.66
C ILE A 269 -29.26 0.26 -10.19
N LYS A 270 -29.80 0.43 -8.99
CA LYS A 270 -29.75 1.73 -8.30
C LYS A 270 -28.30 2.15 -8.31
N LYS A 271 -27.99 3.25 -9.01
CA LYS A 271 -26.73 3.96 -8.81
C LYS A 271 -26.51 4.01 -7.30
N ILE A 272 -25.41 3.47 -6.82
CA ILE A 272 -25.03 3.65 -5.43
C ILE A 272 -24.65 5.13 -5.33
N THR A 273 -25.68 5.97 -5.18
CA THR A 273 -25.56 7.41 -4.97
C THR A 273 -25.46 7.70 -3.46
N GLY A 274 -24.84 6.77 -2.71
CA GLY A 274 -24.46 7.03 -1.33
C GLY A 274 -23.28 7.98 -1.32
N GLU A 275 -23.40 9.09 -0.57
CA GLU A 275 -22.23 9.91 -0.31
C GLU A 275 -21.11 9.01 0.24
N PRO A 276 -19.90 9.05 -0.35
CA PRO A 276 -18.79 8.20 0.07
C PRO A 276 -18.55 8.24 1.58
N GLU A 277 -18.82 9.38 2.23
CA GLU A 277 -18.69 9.56 3.67
C GLU A 277 -19.68 8.71 4.50
N LYS A 278 -20.86 8.43 3.99
CA LYS A 278 -21.82 7.54 4.68
C LYS A 278 -21.45 6.07 4.52
N LEU A 279 -20.87 5.70 3.39
CA LEU A 279 -20.32 4.37 3.16
C LEU A 279 -19.04 4.18 3.98
N ALA A 280 -18.13 5.15 3.97
CA ALA A 280 -16.91 5.14 4.76
C ALA A 280 -17.18 5.06 6.27
N LYS A 281 -18.24 5.70 6.81
CA LYS A 281 -18.64 5.54 8.21
C LYS A 281 -19.11 4.12 8.54
N LYS A 282 -19.71 3.38 7.61
CA LYS A 282 -20.06 1.96 7.79
C LYS A 282 -18.87 1.03 7.64
N GLU A 283 -17.85 1.43 6.88
CA GLU A 283 -16.66 0.64 6.61
C GLU A 283 -15.43 1.10 7.41
N SER A 284 -15.53 2.19 8.19
CA SER A 284 -14.48 2.67 9.09
C SER A 284 -13.99 1.62 10.09
N PHE A 285 -14.79 0.57 10.30
CA PHE A 285 -14.37 -0.64 11.04
C PHE A 285 -13.26 -1.46 10.35
N LYS A 286 -13.00 -1.21 9.07
CA LYS A 286 -11.99 -1.95 8.28
C LYS A 286 -10.78 -1.10 7.94
N SER A 287 -10.83 0.21 8.15
CA SER A 287 -9.72 1.11 7.90
C SER A 287 -8.78 1.10 9.09
N THR A 288 -7.49 0.93 8.82
CA THR A 288 -6.43 1.09 9.81
C THR A 288 -6.20 2.56 10.19
N HIS A 289 -6.70 3.50 9.36
CA HIS A 289 -6.48 4.94 9.50
C HIS A 289 -7.81 5.71 9.42
N PRO A 290 -8.35 6.21 10.54
CA PRO A 290 -9.61 6.96 10.56
C PRO A 290 -9.47 8.45 10.15
N SER A 291 -10.60 9.11 9.91
CA SER A 291 -10.79 10.58 9.72
C SER A 291 -9.98 11.30 8.63
N ILE A 292 -10.06 10.81 7.39
CA ILE A 292 -9.39 11.38 6.20
C ILE A 292 -9.66 12.89 6.01
N GLY A 293 -10.84 13.39 6.40
CA GLY A 293 -11.22 14.80 6.18
C GLY A 293 -10.38 15.80 6.97
N ASP A 294 -10.11 15.51 8.25
CA ASP A 294 -9.32 16.39 9.12
C ASP A 294 -7.83 16.27 8.80
N ARG A 295 -7.36 15.05 8.56
CA ARG A 295 -5.98 14.78 8.10
C ARG A 295 -5.65 15.59 6.84
N ARG A 296 -6.54 15.57 5.83
CA ARG A 296 -6.39 16.34 4.59
C ARG A 296 -6.22 17.85 4.84
N LYS A 297 -6.98 18.43 5.78
CA LYS A 297 -6.84 19.86 6.12
C LYS A 297 -5.47 20.16 6.68
N THR A 298 -5.04 19.39 7.67
CA THR A 298 -3.73 19.57 8.32
C THR A 298 -2.60 19.49 7.31
N VAL A 299 -2.57 18.44 6.49
CA VAL A 299 -1.52 18.25 5.49
C VAL A 299 -1.53 19.34 4.42
N ASN A 300 -2.70 19.81 4.00
CA ASN A 300 -2.81 20.93 3.04
C ASN A 300 -2.31 22.27 3.62
N GLU A 301 -2.42 22.49 4.91
CA GLU A 301 -1.85 23.68 5.56
C GLU A 301 -0.31 23.66 5.51
N TYR A 302 0.30 22.50 5.76
CA TYR A 302 1.75 22.33 5.56
C TYR A 302 2.15 22.55 4.09
N ALA A 303 1.42 21.97 3.15
CA ALA A 303 1.71 22.05 1.72
C ALA A 303 1.68 23.48 1.16
N LYS A 304 0.82 24.36 1.69
CA LYS A 304 0.76 25.77 1.29
C LYS A 304 2.06 26.53 1.51
N ASN A 305 2.86 26.10 2.48
CA ASN A 305 4.12 26.75 2.84
C ASN A 305 5.33 26.14 2.14
N VAL A 306 5.13 25.15 1.27
CA VAL A 306 6.20 24.46 0.55
C VAL A 306 6.55 25.24 -0.72
N GLY A 307 7.82 25.63 -0.87
CA GLY A 307 8.32 26.15 -2.15
C GLY A 307 8.24 25.06 -3.23
N LEU A 308 7.51 25.36 -4.32
CA LEU A 308 7.25 24.38 -5.41
C LEU A 308 8.40 24.30 -6.43
N SER A 309 9.35 25.24 -6.40
CA SER A 309 10.45 25.25 -7.37
C SER A 309 11.39 24.06 -7.19
N ASN A 310 11.77 23.44 -8.32
CA ASN A 310 12.72 22.31 -8.38
C ASN A 310 12.28 21.04 -7.61
N ARG A 311 10.97 20.77 -7.53
CA ARG A 311 10.41 19.53 -7.01
C ARG A 311 9.93 18.63 -8.14
N SER A 312 10.03 17.31 -7.94
CA SER A 312 9.72 16.32 -8.94
C SER A 312 8.77 15.26 -8.38
N PRO A 313 7.82 14.76 -9.17
CA PRO A 313 7.04 13.57 -8.78
C PRO A 313 7.89 12.29 -8.74
N TYR A 314 9.10 12.31 -9.31
CA TYR A 314 10.02 11.18 -9.36
C TYR A 314 11.44 11.63 -9.02
N LEU A 315 12.07 11.04 -8.02
CA LEU A 315 13.47 11.27 -7.66
C LEU A 315 14.33 10.01 -7.88
N VAL A 316 13.78 8.86 -7.58
CA VAL A 316 14.49 7.59 -7.74
C VAL A 316 14.33 7.09 -9.17
N SER A 317 13.08 6.79 -9.61
CA SER A 317 12.88 6.32 -10.97
C SER A 317 11.41 6.29 -11.39
N GLU A 318 11.03 7.13 -12.36
CA GLU A 318 9.72 7.06 -13.00
C GLU A 318 9.45 5.69 -13.62
N SER A 319 10.44 5.14 -14.35
CA SER A 319 10.27 3.86 -15.03
C SER A 319 10.03 2.70 -14.06
N LYS A 320 10.73 2.65 -12.92
CA LYS A 320 10.52 1.61 -11.90
C LYS A 320 9.17 1.78 -11.20
N PHE A 321 8.76 3.01 -10.91
CA PHE A 321 7.43 3.26 -10.37
C PHE A 321 6.34 2.76 -11.30
N MET A 322 6.41 3.15 -12.58
CA MET A 322 5.43 2.76 -13.60
C MET A 322 5.42 1.23 -13.81
N GLN A 323 6.59 0.59 -13.81
CA GLN A 323 6.70 -0.86 -13.89
C GLN A 323 6.01 -1.53 -12.69
N LEU A 324 6.32 -1.11 -11.46
CA LEU A 324 5.73 -1.66 -10.24
C LEU A 324 4.21 -1.47 -10.23
N ARG A 325 3.73 -0.26 -10.58
CA ARG A 325 2.29 0.03 -10.68
C ARG A 325 1.59 -0.84 -11.71
N ASN A 326 2.18 -1.01 -12.89
CA ASN A 326 1.62 -1.88 -13.92
C ASN A 326 1.56 -3.33 -13.46
N VAL A 327 2.63 -3.84 -12.88
CA VAL A 327 2.65 -5.18 -12.27
C VAL A 327 1.54 -5.33 -11.22
N ALA A 328 1.38 -4.35 -10.34
CA ALA A 328 0.31 -4.37 -9.34
C ALA A 328 -1.07 -4.49 -10.00
N ARG A 329 -1.33 -3.71 -11.06
CA ARG A 329 -2.59 -3.74 -11.82
C ARG A 329 -2.85 -5.08 -12.52
N TYR A 330 -1.81 -5.76 -13.01
CA TYR A 330 -1.93 -7.12 -13.59
C TYR A 330 -2.12 -8.21 -12.53
N GLU A 331 -1.56 -8.04 -11.34
CA GLU A 331 -1.71 -9.02 -10.25
C GLU A 331 -3.06 -8.91 -9.52
N LEU A 332 -3.68 -7.72 -9.46
CA LEU A 332 -4.95 -7.48 -8.77
C LEU A 332 -6.07 -8.45 -9.15
N PRO A 333 -6.36 -8.72 -10.45
CA PRO A 333 -7.43 -9.65 -10.83
C PRO A 333 -7.25 -11.03 -10.21
N MET A 334 -6.01 -11.51 -10.12
CA MET A 334 -5.71 -12.80 -9.50
C MET A 334 -5.89 -12.76 -7.98
N PHE A 335 -5.55 -11.65 -7.32
CA PHE A 335 -5.78 -11.49 -5.88
C PHE A 335 -7.27 -11.48 -5.56
N TYR A 336 -8.08 -10.79 -6.36
CA TYR A 336 -9.53 -10.83 -6.23
C TYR A 336 -10.08 -12.24 -6.43
N LEU A 337 -9.64 -12.95 -7.48
CA LEU A 337 -10.03 -14.35 -7.75
C LEU A 337 -9.71 -15.27 -6.56
N HIS A 338 -8.51 -15.17 -5.99
CA HIS A 338 -8.10 -15.97 -4.83
C HIS A 338 -8.92 -15.65 -3.56
N ASN A 339 -9.43 -14.45 -3.45
CA ASN A 339 -10.31 -14.04 -2.34
C ASN A 339 -11.80 -14.27 -2.63
N HIS A 340 -12.14 -14.97 -3.72
CA HIS A 340 -13.51 -15.25 -4.17
C HIS A 340 -14.33 -13.98 -4.48
N LEU A 341 -13.66 -12.89 -4.79
CA LEU A 341 -14.26 -11.61 -5.23
C LEU A 341 -14.35 -11.62 -6.77
N TYR A 342 -15.20 -12.49 -7.29
CA TYR A 342 -15.25 -12.79 -8.72
C TYR A 342 -15.63 -11.59 -9.59
N GLN A 343 -16.56 -10.74 -9.13
CA GLN A 343 -16.97 -9.54 -9.86
C GLN A 343 -15.80 -8.56 -10.00
N ASP A 344 -15.07 -8.34 -8.89
CA ASP A 344 -13.89 -7.47 -8.88
C ASP A 344 -12.77 -8.05 -9.75
N ALA A 345 -12.59 -9.37 -9.73
CA ALA A 345 -11.61 -10.06 -10.58
C ALA A 345 -11.92 -9.87 -12.07
N ILE A 346 -13.17 -10.04 -12.47
CA ILE A 346 -13.62 -9.84 -13.87
C ILE A 346 -13.41 -8.39 -14.27
N TYR A 347 -13.85 -7.44 -13.43
CA TYR A 347 -13.76 -6.03 -13.77
C TYR A 347 -12.32 -5.54 -13.84
N ALA A 348 -11.47 -5.92 -12.88
CA ALA A 348 -10.05 -5.56 -12.91
C ALA A 348 -9.31 -6.17 -14.12
N ALA A 349 -9.64 -7.42 -14.50
CA ALA A 349 -9.11 -8.05 -15.69
C ALA A 349 -9.60 -7.33 -16.96
N TYR A 350 -10.86 -6.95 -17.03
CA TYR A 350 -11.41 -6.17 -18.14
C TYR A 350 -10.68 -4.83 -18.31
N LEU A 351 -10.40 -4.10 -17.20
CA LEU A 351 -9.63 -2.86 -17.25
C LEU A 351 -8.22 -3.08 -17.81
N GLY A 352 -7.60 -4.21 -17.49
CA GLY A 352 -6.32 -4.60 -18.08
C GLY A 352 -6.43 -4.86 -19.59
N LEU A 353 -7.47 -5.57 -20.02
CA LEU A 353 -7.73 -5.86 -21.44
C LEU A 353 -8.04 -4.62 -22.28
N GLN A 354 -8.49 -3.51 -21.69
CA GLN A 354 -8.62 -2.24 -22.40
C GLN A 354 -7.26 -1.69 -22.87
N LYS A 355 -6.18 -2.04 -22.20
CA LYS A 355 -4.80 -1.62 -22.51
C LYS A 355 -4.03 -2.68 -23.28
N ASP A 356 -4.38 -3.93 -23.10
CA ASP A 356 -3.74 -5.10 -23.71
C ASP A 356 -4.81 -6.14 -24.09
N PRO A 357 -5.51 -5.92 -25.22
CA PRO A 357 -6.69 -6.72 -25.61
C PRO A 357 -6.42 -8.22 -25.78
N ASP A 358 -5.21 -8.59 -26.16
CA ASP A 358 -4.83 -9.98 -26.46
C ASP A 358 -4.15 -10.68 -25.26
N ASN A 359 -4.32 -10.15 -24.02
CA ASN A 359 -3.67 -10.68 -22.84
C ASN A 359 -4.35 -11.97 -22.34
N ILE A 360 -3.77 -13.11 -22.70
CA ILE A 360 -4.28 -14.44 -22.36
C ILE A 360 -4.36 -14.66 -20.82
N TYR A 361 -3.44 -14.06 -20.06
CA TYR A 361 -3.46 -14.17 -18.60
C TYR A 361 -4.75 -13.55 -18.01
N LEU A 362 -5.13 -12.35 -18.46
CA LEU A 362 -6.34 -11.66 -18.01
C LEU A 362 -7.62 -12.39 -18.48
N GLU A 363 -7.64 -12.88 -19.72
CA GLU A 363 -8.76 -13.69 -20.23
C GLU A 363 -8.97 -14.97 -19.40
N LYS A 364 -7.88 -15.65 -19.05
CA LYS A 364 -7.95 -16.83 -18.16
C LYS A 364 -8.51 -16.51 -16.78
N ILE A 365 -8.23 -15.33 -16.24
CA ILE A 365 -8.81 -14.91 -14.95
C ILE A 365 -10.31 -14.71 -15.10
N ILE A 366 -10.77 -14.03 -16.15
CA ILE A 366 -12.20 -13.86 -16.43
C ILE A 366 -12.87 -15.23 -16.53
N ALA A 367 -12.32 -16.13 -17.36
CA ALA A 367 -12.87 -17.47 -17.53
C ALA A 367 -12.93 -18.31 -16.24
N LYS A 368 -12.02 -18.08 -15.29
CA LYS A 368 -12.03 -18.75 -13.97
C LYS A 368 -12.98 -18.10 -12.99
N SER A 369 -13.34 -16.85 -13.21
CA SER A 369 -14.23 -16.09 -12.34
C SER A 369 -15.71 -16.25 -12.67
N LEU A 370 -16.02 -16.74 -13.90
CA LEU A 370 -17.33 -17.13 -14.37
C LEU A 370 -17.72 -18.54 -13.91
#